data_cd4288debaaa250d288feb92fcdcc6c5
#
_entry.id   cd4288debaaa250d288feb92fcdcc6c5
#
_cell.length_a   1.000
_cell.length_b   1.000
_cell.length_c   1.000
_cell.angle_alpha   90.00
_cell.angle_beta   90.00
_cell.angle_gamma   90.00
#
_symmetry.space_group_name_H-M   'P 1'
#
loop_
_entity.id
_entity.type
_entity.pdbx_description
1 polymer ?
#
loop_
_entity_poly.entity_id
_entity_poly.type
_entity_poly.pdbx_seq_one_letter_code
_entity_poly.pdbx_strand_id
1 'polypeptide(L)'
;MLTALSPAQGIRQSVPAQEDIIRRSLERSARYGVDPHLDGAPESTRLSDEQLRERINGQRVFYTLAKEQIDSLYRLLRDTGFCMALADSEGYVLYVVGDPDLVEHFKRRRCIPGYRWTERDIGTCAIGLSLEERVPVFLPGDRMYSAQARKISNAGAPVFSLDGSRVLGAISLSGSSDMMHVHTLGLVRQAAETVTSQLRERERIRELAIKNQYMRALVESDSRGIVTVDQAGRIVEANSTARKLLKLAPGCEGKSFEESVGESYNITGYLKEGKGFRAREILARRSGTTHFASLDPIRMNSGELVGGLFTVMEKKEMMRMAVEMTGAHAHFTFESILGASEGLRSALHLAHIAAGSTAPVLLYGETGTGKELFAQAIHNDGPRRNRPFVAINCGAIPKELLESELFGYEEGAFTGAQKGGRPGKFELADTGTLFLDEIGDMPFDMQVKLLRVLQSGEIQRVGGLRTVPVDLRIISATNKDLKQAIAQHQFRADLYYRISTLSILVPPLRERAEDILPLAEHFIRRHELRLNRRPVPLPQETAEAIRRYPWPGNIRQLESAVERALHLAEGGALLPEHFGIAD
;
A
#
# COMPACT_ATOMS: atom_id res chain seq x y z
N MET A 1 3.50 29.19 11.33
CA MET A 1 3.62 30.16 10.22
C MET A 1 3.03 29.49 9.00
N LEU A 2 1.74 29.66 8.79
CA LEU A 2 1.00 29.24 7.61
C LEU A 2 0.67 30.50 6.85
N THR A 3 1.39 30.74 5.79
CA THR A 3 1.12 31.82 4.83
C THR A 3 -0.16 31.44 4.08
N ALA A 4 -1.18 32.23 4.31
CA ALA A 4 -2.43 32.22 3.60
C ALA A 4 -2.18 32.40 2.09
N LEU A 5 -2.51 31.40 1.29
CA LEU A 5 -2.69 31.56 -0.14
C LEU A 5 -3.95 32.39 -0.36
N SER A 6 -3.74 33.64 -0.72
CA SER A 6 -4.78 34.55 -1.16
C SER A 6 -5.43 34.00 -2.46
N PRO A 7 -6.75 33.85 -2.53
CA PRO A 7 -7.42 33.56 -3.78
C PRO A 7 -7.54 34.82 -4.62
N ALA A 8 -7.37 34.69 -5.93
CA ALA A 8 -7.65 35.68 -6.95
C ALA A 8 -6.51 36.68 -7.31
N GLN A 9 -5.46 36.13 -7.88
CA GLN A 9 -4.87 36.80 -9.04
C GLN A 9 -5.33 36.07 -10.32
N GLY A 10 -6.65 36.07 -10.56
CA GLY A 10 -7.23 35.85 -11.85
C GLY A 10 -6.86 37.02 -12.74
N ILE A 11 -6.14 36.73 -13.80
CA ILE A 11 -5.86 37.59 -14.93
C ILE A 11 -7.16 38.32 -15.28
N ARG A 12 -7.28 39.60 -14.95
CA ARG A 12 -8.23 40.53 -15.59
C ARG A 12 -7.65 40.79 -16.98
N GLN A 13 -7.80 39.82 -17.89
CA GLN A 13 -7.87 40.15 -19.31
C GLN A 13 -9.12 41.02 -19.47
N SER A 14 -8.93 42.26 -19.88
CA SER A 14 -10.03 43.13 -20.29
C SER A 14 -10.85 42.35 -21.29
N VAL A 15 -12.12 42.05 -20.95
CA VAL A 15 -13.06 41.41 -21.90
C VAL A 15 -13.12 42.33 -23.10
N PRO A 16 -12.74 41.89 -24.31
CA PRO A 16 -12.79 42.72 -25.50
C PRO A 16 -14.22 43.25 -25.66
N ALA A 17 -14.37 44.50 -26.11
CA ALA A 17 -15.67 45.02 -26.36
C ALA A 17 -16.41 44.08 -27.33
N GLN A 18 -17.69 43.81 -27.09
CA GLN A 18 -18.46 42.82 -27.85
C GLN A 18 -18.42 43.08 -29.36
N GLU A 19 -18.32 44.33 -29.76
CA GLU A 19 -18.15 44.75 -31.15
C GLU A 19 -16.83 44.30 -31.78
N ASP A 20 -15.72 44.29 -31.00
CA ASP A 20 -14.43 43.80 -31.50
C ASP A 20 -14.43 42.28 -31.70
N ILE A 21 -15.15 41.56 -30.87
CA ILE A 21 -15.35 40.11 -31.02
C ILE A 21 -16.13 39.82 -32.31
N ILE A 22 -17.24 40.52 -32.51
CA ILE A 22 -18.07 40.36 -33.71
C ILE A 22 -17.28 40.73 -34.97
N ARG A 23 -16.53 41.84 -34.93
CA ARG A 23 -15.72 42.27 -36.09
C ARG A 23 -14.67 41.21 -36.45
N ARG A 24 -13.93 40.66 -35.48
CA ARG A 24 -12.97 39.60 -35.75
C ARG A 24 -13.63 38.35 -36.34
N SER A 25 -14.82 38.00 -35.86
CA SER A 25 -15.58 36.87 -36.37
C SER A 25 -16.01 37.08 -37.83
N LEU A 26 -16.49 38.27 -38.18
CA LEU A 26 -16.83 38.63 -39.56
C LEU A 26 -15.60 38.53 -40.48
N GLU A 27 -14.45 39.02 -40.04
CA GLU A 27 -13.19 38.91 -40.78
C GLU A 27 -12.74 37.46 -40.96
N ARG A 28 -12.88 36.61 -39.92
CA ARG A 28 -12.60 35.17 -40.01
C ARG A 28 -13.52 34.46 -40.99
N SER A 29 -14.83 34.76 -40.92
CA SER A 29 -15.83 34.20 -41.81
C SER A 29 -15.54 34.51 -43.27
N ALA A 30 -15.14 35.75 -43.57
CA ALA A 30 -14.74 36.15 -44.90
C ALA A 30 -13.47 35.43 -45.39
N ARG A 31 -12.47 35.24 -44.51
CA ARG A 31 -11.25 34.48 -44.84
C ARG A 31 -11.51 33.00 -45.08
N TYR A 32 -12.51 32.41 -44.41
CA TYR A 32 -12.95 31.03 -44.67
C TYR A 32 -13.68 30.87 -45.98
N GLY A 33 -14.01 31.96 -46.70
CA GLY A 33 -14.70 31.92 -47.98
C GLY A 33 -16.17 31.52 -47.86
N VAL A 34 -16.81 31.76 -46.70
CA VAL A 34 -18.22 31.45 -46.49
C VAL A 34 -19.07 32.40 -47.38
N ASP A 35 -20.04 31.84 -48.11
CA ASP A 35 -20.97 32.63 -48.92
C ASP A 35 -21.95 33.41 -48.01
N PRO A 36 -21.97 34.74 -48.06
CA PRO A 36 -22.91 35.54 -47.28
C PRO A 36 -24.39 35.28 -47.59
N HIS A 37 -24.69 34.65 -48.72
CA HIS A 37 -26.05 34.29 -49.14
C HIS A 37 -26.42 32.84 -48.76
N LEU A 38 -25.53 32.12 -48.10
CA LEU A 38 -25.79 30.76 -47.69
C LEU A 38 -26.99 30.67 -46.75
N ASP A 39 -27.95 29.80 -47.10
CA ASP A 39 -29.17 29.59 -46.31
C ASP A 39 -29.07 28.38 -45.37
N GLY A 40 -28.09 28.42 -44.44
CA GLY A 40 -27.92 27.41 -43.40
C GLY A 40 -26.70 26.50 -43.58
N ALA A 41 -26.57 25.52 -42.72
CA ALA A 41 -25.42 24.64 -42.69
C ALA A 41 -25.30 23.78 -43.97
N PRO A 42 -24.08 23.61 -44.53
CA PRO A 42 -23.88 22.75 -45.69
C PRO A 42 -24.23 21.28 -45.38
N GLU A 43 -24.79 20.56 -46.36
CA GLU A 43 -25.12 19.12 -46.17
C GLU A 43 -23.88 18.28 -45.85
N SER A 44 -22.73 18.69 -46.34
CA SER A 44 -21.44 18.05 -46.03
C SER A 44 -21.06 18.06 -44.55
N THR A 45 -21.71 18.90 -43.73
CA THR A 45 -21.47 18.98 -42.27
C THR A 45 -22.39 18.09 -41.46
N ARG A 46 -23.24 17.28 -42.11
CA ARG A 46 -24.20 16.40 -41.45
C ARG A 46 -23.56 15.14 -40.94
N LEU A 47 -23.81 14.80 -39.67
CA LEU A 47 -23.52 13.50 -39.08
C LEU A 47 -24.61 12.48 -39.46
N SER A 48 -24.24 11.21 -39.55
CA SER A 48 -25.23 10.13 -39.54
C SER A 48 -25.93 10.05 -38.17
N ASP A 49 -27.10 9.43 -38.12
CA ASP A 49 -27.83 9.23 -36.86
C ASP A 49 -27.01 8.40 -35.84
N GLU A 50 -26.18 7.48 -36.32
CA GLU A 50 -25.27 6.68 -35.49
C GLU A 50 -24.15 7.54 -34.90
N GLN A 51 -23.50 8.34 -35.73
CA GLN A 51 -22.44 9.27 -35.28
C GLN A 51 -22.98 10.31 -34.29
N LEU A 52 -24.20 10.80 -34.49
CA LEU A 52 -24.83 11.72 -33.52
C LEU A 52 -25.10 11.04 -32.19
N ARG A 53 -25.60 9.79 -32.20
CA ARG A 53 -25.82 9.00 -30.97
C ARG A 53 -24.53 8.72 -30.24
N GLU A 54 -23.47 8.30 -30.92
CA GLU A 54 -22.16 8.07 -30.33
C GLU A 54 -21.61 9.33 -29.66
N ARG A 55 -21.73 10.48 -30.36
CA ARG A 55 -21.28 11.77 -29.85
C ARG A 55 -22.05 12.20 -28.60
N ILE A 56 -23.36 12.01 -28.55
CA ILE A 56 -24.19 12.27 -27.37
C ILE A 56 -23.80 11.30 -26.22
N ASN A 57 -23.61 10.03 -26.53
CA ASN A 57 -23.22 9.03 -25.53
C ASN A 57 -21.83 9.31 -24.94
N GLY A 58 -20.85 9.73 -25.74
CA GLY A 58 -19.51 10.09 -25.32
C GLY A 58 -19.45 11.25 -24.32
N GLN A 59 -20.49 12.12 -24.35
CA GLN A 59 -20.62 13.26 -23.43
C GLN A 59 -21.98 13.30 -22.71
N ARG A 60 -22.52 12.13 -22.38
CA ARG A 60 -23.89 11.95 -21.88
C ARG A 60 -24.23 12.82 -20.66
N VAL A 61 -23.28 12.98 -19.74
CA VAL A 61 -23.51 13.79 -18.53
C VAL A 61 -23.72 15.27 -18.90
N PHE A 62 -22.82 15.83 -19.73
CA PHE A 62 -22.95 17.20 -20.24
C PHE A 62 -24.27 17.38 -20.98
N TYR A 63 -24.58 16.49 -21.94
CA TYR A 63 -25.81 16.54 -22.72
C TYR A 63 -27.06 16.53 -21.84
N THR A 64 -27.14 15.63 -20.86
CA THR A 64 -28.31 15.52 -19.98
C THR A 64 -28.50 16.76 -19.15
N LEU A 65 -27.48 17.28 -18.51
CA LEU A 65 -27.56 18.48 -17.66
C LEU A 65 -27.89 19.73 -18.48
N ALA A 66 -27.24 19.88 -19.64
CA ALA A 66 -27.50 21.02 -20.52
C ALA A 66 -28.92 20.98 -21.10
N LYS A 67 -29.39 19.78 -21.50
CA LYS A 67 -30.77 19.60 -22.00
C LYS A 67 -31.80 19.91 -20.91
N GLU A 68 -31.63 19.40 -19.71
CA GLU A 68 -32.53 19.68 -18.57
C GLU A 68 -32.60 21.19 -18.27
N GLN A 69 -31.46 21.87 -18.29
CA GLN A 69 -31.37 23.30 -18.07
C GLN A 69 -32.04 24.11 -19.20
N ILE A 70 -31.83 23.71 -20.45
CA ILE A 70 -32.47 24.30 -21.62
C ILE A 70 -34.00 24.11 -21.57
N ASP A 71 -34.47 22.90 -21.29
CA ASP A 71 -35.90 22.58 -21.17
C ASP A 71 -36.55 23.38 -20.01
N SER A 72 -35.85 23.56 -18.90
CA SER A 72 -36.32 24.36 -17.77
C SER A 72 -36.45 25.83 -18.14
N LEU A 73 -35.45 26.39 -18.82
CA LEU A 73 -35.46 27.78 -19.24
C LEU A 73 -36.50 28.02 -20.34
N TYR A 74 -36.61 27.11 -21.32
CA TYR A 74 -37.59 27.21 -22.39
C TYR A 74 -39.04 27.17 -21.89
N ARG A 75 -39.34 26.38 -20.83
CA ARG A 75 -40.69 26.41 -20.22
C ARG A 75 -41.12 27.80 -19.76
N LEU A 76 -40.18 28.66 -19.36
CA LEU A 76 -40.45 30.04 -18.97
C LEU A 76 -40.55 30.96 -20.18
N LEU A 77 -39.96 30.59 -21.32
CA LEU A 77 -39.91 31.38 -22.55
C LEU A 77 -40.89 30.89 -23.63
N ARG A 78 -41.70 29.88 -23.30
CA ARG A 78 -42.65 29.30 -24.25
C ARG A 78 -43.67 30.35 -24.75
N ASP A 79 -44.01 30.27 -26.04
CA ASP A 79 -44.95 31.15 -26.71
C ASP A 79 -44.52 32.65 -26.73
N THR A 80 -43.23 32.93 -26.56
CA THR A 80 -42.65 34.26 -26.57
C THR A 80 -41.70 34.50 -27.75
N GLY A 81 -41.69 33.62 -28.75
CA GLY A 81 -40.90 33.77 -29.96
C GLY A 81 -39.41 33.43 -29.79
N PHE A 82 -39.08 32.41 -28.97
CA PHE A 82 -37.70 31.99 -28.73
C PHE A 82 -37.44 30.53 -29.13
N CYS A 83 -36.19 30.27 -29.50
CA CYS A 83 -35.67 28.94 -29.75
C CYS A 83 -34.29 28.79 -29.11
N MET A 84 -34.03 27.66 -28.46
CA MET A 84 -32.76 27.33 -27.85
C MET A 84 -32.09 26.15 -28.54
N ALA A 85 -30.77 26.18 -28.62
CA ALA A 85 -29.98 25.07 -29.13
C ALA A 85 -28.80 24.78 -28.21
N LEU A 86 -28.42 23.50 -28.16
CA LEU A 86 -27.20 22.99 -27.55
C LEU A 86 -26.29 22.52 -28.67
N ALA A 87 -25.02 22.94 -28.63
CA ALA A 87 -23.98 22.40 -29.49
C ALA A 87 -22.81 21.86 -28.65
N ASP A 88 -22.07 20.90 -29.21
CA ASP A 88 -20.85 20.42 -28.59
C ASP A 88 -19.63 21.35 -28.85
N SER A 89 -18.45 20.96 -28.39
CA SER A 89 -17.22 21.73 -28.56
C SER A 89 -16.75 21.89 -30.00
N GLU A 90 -17.22 21.08 -30.92
CA GLU A 90 -16.93 21.17 -32.35
C GLU A 90 -18.04 21.90 -33.12
N GLY A 91 -19.07 22.35 -32.43
CA GLY A 91 -20.19 23.10 -33.01
C GLY A 91 -21.30 22.23 -33.61
N TYR A 92 -21.28 20.92 -33.40
CA TYR A 92 -22.42 20.09 -33.81
C TYR A 92 -23.62 20.33 -32.89
N VAL A 93 -24.74 20.65 -33.49
CA VAL A 93 -26.00 20.79 -32.75
C VAL A 93 -26.44 19.45 -32.24
N LEU A 94 -26.67 19.34 -30.91
CA LEU A 94 -27.09 18.12 -30.23
C LEU A 94 -28.57 18.14 -29.86
N TYR A 95 -29.13 19.34 -29.59
CA TYR A 95 -30.48 19.49 -29.13
C TYR A 95 -31.04 20.87 -29.56
N VAL A 96 -32.31 20.91 -29.91
CA VAL A 96 -33.05 22.13 -30.23
C VAL A 96 -34.44 22.05 -29.62
N VAL A 97 -34.90 23.14 -29.02
CA VAL A 97 -36.25 23.32 -28.50
C VAL A 97 -36.66 24.78 -28.69
N GLY A 98 -37.89 25.04 -29.07
CA GLY A 98 -38.36 26.39 -29.29
C GLY A 98 -39.80 26.43 -29.75
N ASP A 99 -40.30 27.66 -30.01
CA ASP A 99 -41.63 27.88 -30.53
C ASP A 99 -41.72 27.38 -31.98
N PRO A 100 -42.86 26.83 -32.39
CA PRO A 100 -43.00 26.10 -33.66
C PRO A 100 -42.48 26.85 -34.89
N ASP A 101 -42.79 28.12 -34.98
CA ASP A 101 -42.39 28.96 -36.15
C ASP A 101 -40.87 29.13 -36.27
N LEU A 102 -40.20 29.32 -35.12
CA LEU A 102 -38.74 29.40 -35.08
C LEU A 102 -38.06 28.05 -35.29
N VAL A 103 -38.60 27.00 -34.70
CA VAL A 103 -38.07 25.64 -34.92
C VAL A 103 -38.18 25.30 -36.42
N GLU A 104 -39.28 25.65 -37.10
CA GLU A 104 -39.41 25.42 -38.52
C GLU A 104 -38.43 26.29 -39.35
N HIS A 105 -38.21 27.54 -38.96
CA HIS A 105 -37.16 28.37 -39.53
C HIS A 105 -35.77 27.74 -39.38
N PHE A 106 -35.44 27.23 -38.20
CA PHE A 106 -34.15 26.56 -37.95
C PHE A 106 -34.00 25.24 -38.70
N LYS A 107 -35.09 24.47 -38.88
CA LYS A 107 -35.09 23.29 -39.75
C LYS A 107 -34.73 23.63 -41.20
N ARG A 108 -35.33 24.65 -41.76
CA ARG A 108 -35.01 25.11 -43.15
C ARG A 108 -33.54 25.47 -43.26
N ARG A 109 -32.98 26.09 -42.24
CA ARG A 109 -31.56 26.48 -42.20
C ARG A 109 -30.63 25.37 -41.70
N ARG A 110 -31.14 24.17 -41.47
CA ARG A 110 -30.38 23.01 -40.93
C ARG A 110 -29.69 23.29 -39.59
N CYS A 111 -30.26 24.17 -38.74
CA CYS A 111 -29.87 24.31 -37.34
C CYS A 111 -30.63 23.28 -36.49
N ILE A 112 -30.36 22.02 -36.73
CA ILE A 112 -31.00 20.87 -36.10
C ILE A 112 -29.94 19.86 -35.66
N PRO A 113 -30.27 18.92 -34.76
CA PRO A 113 -29.32 17.92 -34.32
C PRO A 113 -28.63 17.20 -35.48
N GLY A 114 -27.32 17.08 -35.37
CA GLY A 114 -26.44 16.42 -36.34
C GLY A 114 -25.75 17.35 -37.33
N TYR A 115 -26.14 18.62 -37.44
CA TYR A 115 -25.45 19.58 -38.31
C TYR A 115 -24.45 20.43 -37.50
N ARG A 116 -23.32 20.80 -38.16
CA ARG A 116 -22.29 21.62 -37.53
C ARG A 116 -22.52 23.11 -37.83
N TRP A 117 -22.45 23.90 -36.76
CA TRP A 117 -22.69 25.34 -36.77
C TRP A 117 -21.49 26.12 -36.26
N THR A 118 -20.44 26.22 -37.06
CA THR A 118 -19.23 26.98 -36.76
C THR A 118 -19.07 28.17 -37.71
N GLU A 119 -18.15 29.08 -37.39
CA GLU A 119 -17.82 30.21 -38.27
C GLU A 119 -17.30 29.76 -39.65
N ARG A 120 -16.69 28.55 -39.73
CA ARG A 120 -16.19 27.99 -41.01
C ARG A 120 -17.30 27.48 -41.90
N ASP A 121 -18.41 27.05 -41.33
CA ASP A 121 -19.50 26.41 -42.08
C ASP A 121 -20.58 27.41 -42.53
N ILE A 122 -20.92 28.35 -41.65
CA ILE A 122 -22.06 29.26 -41.85
C ILE A 122 -21.72 30.73 -41.64
N GLY A 123 -20.46 31.06 -41.36
CA GLY A 123 -20.03 32.39 -40.97
C GLY A 123 -20.38 32.75 -39.54
N THR A 124 -20.29 34.03 -39.21
CA THR A 124 -20.52 34.55 -37.85
C THR A 124 -21.89 34.15 -37.32
N CYS A 125 -21.93 33.35 -36.30
CA CYS A 125 -23.12 32.90 -35.59
C CYS A 125 -22.82 32.79 -34.09
N ALA A 126 -23.83 32.87 -33.22
CA ALA A 126 -23.61 32.92 -31.78
C ALA A 126 -22.98 31.62 -31.20
N ILE A 127 -23.32 30.43 -31.74
CA ILE A 127 -22.72 29.16 -31.36
C ILE A 127 -21.22 29.18 -31.68
N GLY A 128 -20.86 29.35 -32.99
CA GLY A 128 -19.45 29.34 -33.40
C GLY A 128 -18.62 30.41 -32.72
N LEU A 129 -19.17 31.63 -32.59
CA LEU A 129 -18.51 32.76 -31.95
C LEU A 129 -18.24 32.52 -30.46
N SER A 130 -19.22 31.99 -29.73
CA SER A 130 -19.05 31.68 -28.31
C SER A 130 -18.06 30.54 -28.06
N LEU A 131 -17.98 29.55 -28.96
CA LEU A 131 -17.00 28.45 -28.88
C LEU A 131 -15.58 28.95 -29.17
N GLU A 132 -15.39 29.77 -30.21
CA GLU A 132 -14.09 30.27 -30.63
C GLU A 132 -13.50 31.29 -29.64
N GLU A 133 -14.29 32.30 -29.26
CA GLU A 133 -13.84 33.37 -28.36
C GLU A 133 -13.92 32.93 -26.87
N ARG A 134 -14.58 31.82 -26.56
CA ARG A 134 -14.73 31.24 -25.22
C ARG A 134 -15.38 32.20 -24.21
N VAL A 135 -16.27 33.07 -24.67
CA VAL A 135 -17.01 34.04 -23.86
C VAL A 135 -18.48 34.06 -24.26
N PRO A 136 -19.39 34.48 -23.36
CA PRO A 136 -20.78 34.73 -23.72
C PRO A 136 -20.87 35.89 -24.71
N VAL A 137 -21.67 35.70 -25.76
CA VAL A 137 -21.81 36.67 -26.85
C VAL A 137 -23.28 36.93 -27.15
N PHE A 138 -23.60 38.19 -27.42
CA PHE A 138 -24.86 38.60 -28.04
C PHE A 138 -24.59 39.06 -29.47
N LEU A 139 -25.26 38.46 -30.43
CA LEU A 139 -25.08 38.75 -31.85
C LEU A 139 -26.40 39.33 -32.41
N PRO A 140 -26.47 40.65 -32.63
CA PRO A 140 -27.62 41.27 -33.28
C PRO A 140 -27.81 40.72 -34.69
N GLY A 141 -29.05 40.65 -35.16
CA GLY A 141 -29.36 40.07 -36.45
C GLY A 141 -28.71 40.80 -37.62
N ASP A 142 -28.62 42.12 -37.57
CA ASP A 142 -27.97 42.96 -38.61
C ASP A 142 -26.44 42.68 -38.67
N ARG A 143 -25.84 42.09 -37.64
CA ARG A 143 -24.42 41.68 -37.57
C ARG A 143 -24.20 40.23 -37.95
N MET A 144 -25.25 39.47 -38.27
CA MET A 144 -25.10 38.10 -38.78
C MET A 144 -24.41 38.12 -40.14
N TYR A 145 -23.48 37.15 -40.34
CA TYR A 145 -22.76 37.02 -41.60
C TYR A 145 -23.71 36.68 -42.77
N SER A 146 -24.60 35.71 -42.55
CA SER A 146 -25.62 35.34 -43.55
C SER A 146 -26.72 36.40 -43.65
N ALA A 147 -26.93 36.90 -44.85
CA ALA A 147 -27.98 37.86 -45.15
C ALA A 147 -29.39 37.36 -44.83
N GLN A 148 -29.62 36.06 -44.97
CA GLN A 148 -30.87 35.36 -44.66
C GLN A 148 -31.21 35.32 -43.17
N ALA A 149 -30.20 35.49 -42.28
CA ALA A 149 -30.36 35.42 -40.84
C ALA A 149 -30.61 36.77 -40.17
N ARG A 150 -30.56 37.90 -40.89
CA ARG A 150 -30.57 39.28 -40.34
C ARG A 150 -31.79 39.65 -39.52
N LYS A 151 -32.89 38.89 -39.62
CA LYS A 151 -34.11 39.12 -38.85
C LYS A 151 -34.11 38.47 -37.49
N ILE A 152 -33.07 37.64 -37.19
CA ILE A 152 -32.97 36.88 -35.96
C ILE A 152 -31.70 37.31 -35.24
N SER A 153 -31.84 37.73 -34.00
CA SER A 153 -30.72 37.94 -33.07
C SER A 153 -30.48 36.70 -32.24
N ASN A 154 -29.22 36.49 -31.83
CA ASN A 154 -28.82 35.31 -31.09
C ASN A 154 -27.94 35.69 -29.89
N ALA A 155 -28.09 34.94 -28.79
CA ALA A 155 -27.16 34.95 -27.69
C ALA A 155 -26.57 33.55 -27.54
N GLY A 156 -25.26 33.45 -27.32
CA GLY A 156 -24.56 32.18 -27.09
C GLY A 156 -23.64 32.24 -25.86
N ALA A 157 -23.54 31.19 -25.14
CA ALA A 157 -22.60 31.08 -24.01
C ALA A 157 -21.93 29.71 -23.99
N PRO A 158 -20.59 29.65 -23.80
CA PRO A 158 -19.84 28.41 -23.72
C PRO A 158 -20.05 27.75 -22.37
N VAL A 159 -20.10 26.41 -22.36
CA VAL A 159 -20.06 25.58 -21.17
C VAL A 159 -18.65 25.00 -21.03
N PHE A 160 -18.04 25.20 -19.89
CA PHE A 160 -16.66 24.79 -19.64
C PHE A 160 -16.54 23.43 -18.93
N SER A 161 -15.39 22.79 -19.12
CA SER A 161 -14.93 21.65 -18.29
C SER A 161 -14.71 22.09 -16.85
N LEU A 162 -14.57 21.10 -15.97
CA LEU A 162 -14.43 21.29 -14.52
C LEU A 162 -13.29 22.23 -14.13
N ASP A 163 -12.16 22.11 -14.82
CA ASP A 163 -10.95 22.91 -14.64
C ASP A 163 -10.97 24.25 -15.40
N GLY A 164 -12.05 24.49 -16.18
CA GLY A 164 -12.16 25.68 -17.02
C GLY A 164 -11.25 25.71 -18.25
N SER A 165 -10.45 24.67 -18.47
CA SER A 165 -9.44 24.66 -19.54
C SER A 165 -10.04 24.41 -20.93
N ARG A 166 -11.12 23.65 -21.02
CA ARG A 166 -11.78 23.26 -22.29
C ARG A 166 -13.22 23.71 -22.32
N VAL A 167 -13.68 24.04 -23.53
CA VAL A 167 -15.10 24.24 -23.81
C VAL A 167 -15.72 22.89 -24.15
N LEU A 168 -16.79 22.50 -23.47
CA LEU A 168 -17.53 21.26 -23.70
C LEU A 168 -18.61 21.46 -24.81
N GLY A 169 -19.09 22.67 -24.94
CA GLY A 169 -20.10 23.03 -25.91
C GLY A 169 -20.63 24.43 -25.65
N ALA A 170 -21.70 24.79 -26.33
CA ALA A 170 -22.37 26.08 -26.19
C ALA A 170 -23.88 25.92 -26.11
N ILE A 171 -24.50 26.75 -25.28
CA ILE A 171 -25.96 26.97 -25.25
C ILE A 171 -26.25 28.26 -26.02
N SER A 172 -27.21 28.24 -26.92
CA SER A 172 -27.67 29.44 -27.61
C SER A 172 -29.18 29.66 -27.46
N LEU A 173 -29.55 30.91 -27.46
CA LEU A 173 -30.95 31.39 -27.50
C LEU A 173 -31.10 32.32 -28.67
N SER A 174 -32.14 32.14 -29.44
CA SER A 174 -32.43 32.88 -30.67
C SER A 174 -33.87 33.38 -30.67
N GLY A 175 -34.08 34.56 -31.20
CA GLY A 175 -35.40 35.14 -31.31
C GLY A 175 -35.46 36.26 -32.35
N SER A 176 -36.64 36.79 -32.63
CA SER A 176 -36.78 37.97 -33.51
C SER A 176 -35.91 39.11 -32.98
N SER A 177 -35.29 39.88 -33.90
CA SER A 177 -34.43 41.01 -33.55
C SER A 177 -35.15 42.07 -32.69
N ASP A 178 -36.45 42.18 -32.83
CA ASP A 178 -37.28 43.13 -32.05
C ASP A 178 -37.51 42.66 -30.62
N MET A 179 -37.37 41.37 -30.34
CA MET A 179 -37.61 40.76 -29.01
C MET A 179 -36.31 40.46 -28.24
N MET A 180 -35.19 40.42 -28.94
CA MET A 180 -33.90 40.08 -28.38
C MET A 180 -33.13 41.33 -27.97
N HIS A 181 -32.74 41.39 -26.69
CA HIS A 181 -31.95 42.48 -26.14
C HIS A 181 -30.68 41.92 -25.43
N VAL A 182 -29.76 42.83 -25.11
CA VAL A 182 -28.50 42.45 -24.39
C VAL A 182 -28.79 41.73 -23.06
N HIS A 183 -29.92 41.97 -22.44
CA HIS A 183 -30.36 41.28 -21.22
C HIS A 183 -30.58 39.76 -21.45
N THR A 184 -30.95 39.37 -22.65
CA THR A 184 -31.16 37.97 -23.05
C THR A 184 -29.85 37.15 -22.94
N LEU A 185 -28.70 37.81 -23.14
CA LEU A 185 -27.39 37.20 -22.90
C LEU A 185 -27.22 36.70 -21.46
N GLY A 186 -27.80 37.45 -20.48
CA GLY A 186 -27.77 37.04 -19.08
C GLY A 186 -28.41 35.68 -18.81
N LEU A 187 -29.52 35.38 -19.49
CA LEU A 187 -30.23 34.10 -19.39
C LEU A 187 -29.38 32.93 -19.89
N VAL A 188 -28.78 33.08 -21.06
CA VAL A 188 -27.96 32.03 -21.68
C VAL A 188 -26.66 31.82 -20.89
N ARG A 189 -26.04 32.91 -20.45
CA ARG A 189 -24.86 32.87 -19.57
C ARG A 189 -25.18 32.13 -18.28
N GLN A 190 -26.28 32.47 -17.60
CA GLN A 190 -26.69 31.82 -16.35
C GLN A 190 -26.97 30.33 -16.58
N ALA A 191 -27.61 29.97 -17.71
CA ALA A 191 -27.83 28.55 -18.05
C ALA A 191 -26.50 27.79 -18.20
N ALA A 192 -25.53 28.36 -18.93
CA ALA A 192 -24.21 27.75 -19.12
C ALA A 192 -23.41 27.64 -17.81
N GLU A 193 -23.45 28.69 -16.98
CA GLU A 193 -22.80 28.68 -15.65
C GLU A 193 -23.43 27.64 -14.70
N THR A 194 -24.77 27.48 -14.76
CA THR A 194 -25.49 26.46 -13.97
C THR A 194 -25.06 25.05 -14.36
N VAL A 195 -24.99 24.75 -15.66
CA VAL A 195 -24.53 23.45 -16.17
C VAL A 195 -23.07 23.19 -15.72
N THR A 196 -22.21 24.19 -15.85
CA THR A 196 -20.80 24.09 -15.41
C THR A 196 -20.70 23.78 -13.89
N SER A 197 -21.51 24.46 -13.09
CA SER A 197 -21.55 24.24 -11.63
C SER A 197 -22.06 22.86 -11.26
N GLN A 198 -23.12 22.38 -11.93
CA GLN A 198 -23.65 21.02 -11.71
C GLN A 198 -22.65 19.92 -12.11
N LEU A 199 -21.90 20.13 -13.19
CA LEU A 199 -20.81 19.23 -13.57
C LEU A 199 -19.73 19.14 -12.48
N ARG A 200 -19.30 20.29 -11.94
CA ARG A 200 -18.31 20.35 -10.85
C ARG A 200 -18.79 19.64 -9.61
N GLU A 201 -20.02 19.88 -9.18
CA GLU A 201 -20.55 19.25 -7.97
C GLU A 201 -20.66 17.72 -8.12
N ARG A 202 -21.10 17.25 -9.28
CA ARG A 202 -21.18 15.82 -9.59
C ARG A 202 -19.83 15.11 -9.51
N GLU A 203 -18.79 15.73 -10.07
CA GLU A 203 -17.43 15.15 -10.01
C GLU A 203 -16.88 15.17 -8.61
N ARG A 204 -17.08 16.24 -7.87
CA ARG A 204 -16.69 16.34 -6.46
C ARG A 204 -17.32 15.21 -5.61
N ILE A 205 -18.60 14.95 -5.80
CA ILE A 205 -19.30 13.84 -5.12
C ILE A 205 -18.67 12.50 -5.54
N ARG A 206 -18.36 12.31 -6.82
CA ARG A 206 -17.73 11.11 -7.35
C ARG A 206 -16.33 10.89 -6.75
N GLU A 207 -15.50 11.93 -6.71
CA GLU A 207 -14.16 11.87 -6.11
C GLU A 207 -14.23 11.49 -4.62
N LEU A 208 -15.16 12.10 -3.87
CA LEU A 208 -15.39 11.77 -2.47
C LEU A 208 -15.85 10.32 -2.29
N ALA A 209 -16.75 9.84 -3.15
CA ALA A 209 -17.22 8.45 -3.10
C ALA A 209 -16.08 7.46 -3.37
N ILE A 210 -15.24 7.73 -4.39
CA ILE A 210 -14.06 6.91 -4.70
C ILE A 210 -13.08 6.92 -3.52
N LYS A 211 -12.78 8.09 -2.97
CA LYS A 211 -11.88 8.23 -1.82
C LYS A 211 -12.38 7.44 -0.61
N ASN A 212 -13.68 7.53 -0.32
CA ASN A 212 -14.29 6.78 0.77
C ASN A 212 -14.21 5.25 0.53
N GLN A 213 -14.40 4.81 -0.73
CA GLN A 213 -14.29 3.39 -1.07
C GLN A 213 -12.85 2.87 -0.90
N TYR A 214 -11.83 3.65 -1.28
CA TYR A 214 -10.43 3.30 -1.01
C TYR A 214 -10.13 3.22 0.48
N MET A 215 -10.60 4.20 1.28
CA MET A 215 -10.40 4.18 2.73
C MET A 215 -11.03 2.95 3.37
N ARG A 216 -12.26 2.58 2.97
CA ARG A 216 -12.91 1.35 3.45
C ARG A 216 -12.14 0.10 3.08
N ALA A 217 -11.67 -0.01 1.84
CA ALA A 217 -10.88 -1.16 1.40
C ALA A 217 -9.57 -1.30 2.21
N LEU A 218 -8.89 -0.19 2.53
CA LEU A 218 -7.70 -0.20 3.38
C LEU A 218 -8.02 -0.68 4.80
N VAL A 219 -9.10 -0.17 5.40
CA VAL A 219 -9.52 -0.57 6.75
C VAL A 219 -9.93 -2.05 6.79
N GLU A 220 -10.64 -2.54 5.76
CA GLU A 220 -11.04 -3.96 5.67
C GLU A 220 -9.86 -4.91 5.43
N SER A 221 -8.79 -4.48 4.78
CA SER A 221 -7.61 -5.31 4.51
C SER A 221 -6.65 -5.41 5.70
N ASP A 222 -6.80 -4.60 6.73
CA ASP A 222 -5.94 -4.64 7.93
C ASP A 222 -6.21 -5.92 8.74
N SER A 223 -5.13 -6.60 9.15
CA SER A 223 -5.21 -7.78 10.00
C SER A 223 -5.69 -7.48 11.43
N ARG A 224 -5.59 -6.24 11.86
CA ARG A 224 -6.12 -5.78 13.14
C ARG A 224 -7.63 -5.54 13.08
N GLY A 225 -8.31 -5.83 14.16
CA GLY A 225 -9.67 -5.36 14.35
C GLY A 225 -9.68 -3.85 14.55
N ILE A 226 -10.40 -3.13 13.70
CA ILE A 226 -10.51 -1.66 13.72
C ILE A 226 -11.96 -1.29 13.96
N VAL A 227 -12.21 -0.46 14.98
CA VAL A 227 -13.50 0.14 15.27
C VAL A 227 -13.33 1.64 15.43
N THR A 228 -14.10 2.42 14.70
CA THR A 228 -14.20 3.86 14.92
C THR A 228 -15.43 4.16 15.77
N VAL A 229 -15.27 5.07 16.71
CA VAL A 229 -16.35 5.50 17.60
C VAL A 229 -16.48 7.03 17.57
N ASP A 230 -17.70 7.53 17.78
CA ASP A 230 -17.95 8.95 17.93
C ASP A 230 -17.56 9.47 19.34
N GLN A 231 -17.76 10.75 19.61
CA GLN A 231 -17.47 11.38 20.91
C GLN A 231 -18.26 10.76 22.07
N ALA A 232 -19.43 10.18 21.80
CA ALA A 232 -20.27 9.51 22.78
C ALA A 232 -19.91 8.02 22.96
N GLY A 233 -18.88 7.51 22.27
CA GLY A 233 -18.47 6.11 22.30
C GLY A 233 -19.41 5.18 21.52
N ARG A 234 -20.18 5.70 20.57
CA ARG A 234 -21.02 4.87 19.67
C ARG A 234 -20.21 4.42 18.48
N ILE A 235 -20.41 3.19 18.07
CA ILE A 235 -19.72 2.61 16.91
C ILE A 235 -20.15 3.34 15.63
N VAL A 236 -19.19 3.93 14.93
CA VAL A 236 -19.39 4.53 13.61
C VAL A 236 -19.18 3.49 12.52
N GLU A 237 -18.06 2.75 12.60
CA GLU A 237 -17.69 1.72 11.62
C GLU A 237 -16.81 0.65 12.31
N ALA A 238 -16.90 -0.58 11.86
CA ALA A 238 -16.05 -1.69 12.31
C ALA A 238 -15.67 -2.57 11.12
N ASN A 239 -14.38 -2.94 10.99
CA ASN A 239 -13.95 -3.86 9.95
C ASN A 239 -14.34 -5.33 10.28
N SER A 240 -14.20 -6.21 9.29
CA SER A 240 -14.54 -7.63 9.42
C SER A 240 -13.74 -8.34 10.52
N THR A 241 -12.47 -7.95 10.69
CA THR A 241 -11.59 -8.48 11.76
C THR A 241 -12.11 -8.09 13.14
N ALA A 242 -12.47 -6.83 13.37
CA ALA A 242 -13.05 -6.38 14.64
C ALA A 242 -14.37 -7.09 14.97
N ARG A 243 -15.23 -7.27 13.95
CA ARG A 243 -16.50 -7.99 14.14
C ARG A 243 -16.28 -9.43 14.60
N LYS A 244 -15.26 -10.11 14.07
CA LYS A 244 -14.89 -11.49 14.47
C LYS A 244 -14.29 -11.51 15.87
N LEU A 245 -13.28 -10.67 16.14
CA LEU A 245 -12.54 -10.67 17.41
C LEU A 245 -13.42 -10.25 18.59
N LEU A 246 -14.24 -9.22 18.41
CA LEU A 246 -15.11 -8.66 19.45
C LEU A 246 -16.53 -9.26 19.44
N LYS A 247 -16.81 -10.20 18.51
CA LYS A 247 -18.14 -10.83 18.32
C LYS A 247 -19.27 -9.79 18.20
N LEU A 248 -19.03 -8.72 17.42
CA LEU A 248 -20.01 -7.69 17.18
C LEU A 248 -21.17 -8.20 16.32
N ALA A 249 -22.38 -7.90 16.73
CA ALA A 249 -23.57 -8.27 15.96
C ALA A 249 -23.68 -7.42 14.67
N PRO A 250 -24.26 -7.96 13.59
CA PRO A 250 -24.63 -7.15 12.42
C PRO A 250 -25.49 -5.96 12.83
N GLY A 251 -25.25 -4.77 12.28
CA GLY A 251 -25.98 -3.55 12.62
C GLY A 251 -25.63 -3.00 14.01
N CYS A 252 -24.37 -3.13 14.43
CA CYS A 252 -23.86 -2.54 15.66
C CYS A 252 -23.56 -1.03 15.54
N GLU A 253 -23.58 -0.49 14.31
CA GLU A 253 -23.38 0.94 14.06
C GLU A 253 -24.45 1.78 14.75
N GLY A 254 -24.05 2.91 15.33
CA GLY A 254 -24.87 3.79 16.13
C GLY A 254 -25.13 3.31 17.58
N LYS A 255 -24.77 2.06 17.91
CA LYS A 255 -24.90 1.53 19.28
C LYS A 255 -23.67 1.86 20.11
N SER A 256 -23.83 1.84 21.46
CA SER A 256 -22.71 1.97 22.39
C SER A 256 -21.69 0.84 22.14
N PHE A 257 -20.41 1.20 22.07
CA PHE A 257 -19.33 0.22 21.91
C PHE A 257 -19.30 -0.76 23.09
N GLU A 258 -19.42 -0.23 24.33
CA GLU A 258 -19.33 -1.05 25.55
C GLU A 258 -20.50 -2.03 25.66
N GLU A 259 -21.71 -1.61 25.31
CA GLU A 259 -22.88 -2.50 25.26
C GLU A 259 -22.73 -3.58 24.18
N SER A 260 -22.20 -3.20 23.01
CA SER A 260 -22.03 -4.11 21.87
C SER A 260 -20.97 -5.18 22.13
N VAL A 261 -19.88 -4.80 22.80
CA VAL A 261 -18.79 -5.73 23.17
C VAL A 261 -19.13 -6.49 24.46
N GLY A 262 -20.01 -5.93 25.30
CA GLY A 262 -20.43 -6.53 26.57
C GLY A 262 -19.39 -6.42 27.69
N GLU A 263 -18.47 -5.48 27.56
CA GLU A 263 -17.39 -5.21 28.52
C GLU A 263 -17.09 -3.71 28.61
N SER A 264 -16.65 -3.29 29.78
CA SER A 264 -16.29 -1.89 30.01
C SER A 264 -14.81 -1.67 29.71
N TYR A 265 -14.52 -1.12 28.54
CA TYR A 265 -13.18 -0.61 28.18
C TYR A 265 -12.99 0.84 28.60
N ASN A 266 -14.06 1.46 29.13
CA ASN A 266 -14.12 2.88 29.53
C ASN A 266 -13.73 3.85 28.38
N ILE A 267 -14.07 3.47 27.13
CA ILE A 267 -13.75 4.29 25.94
C ILE A 267 -14.30 5.69 26.08
N THR A 268 -15.54 5.81 26.49
CA THR A 268 -16.20 7.12 26.69
C THR A 268 -15.48 7.98 27.74
N GLY A 269 -14.94 7.37 28.80
CA GLY A 269 -14.13 8.07 29.81
C GLY A 269 -12.81 8.60 29.21
N TYR A 270 -12.08 7.76 28.51
CA TYR A 270 -10.84 8.17 27.83
C TYR A 270 -11.07 9.28 26.81
N LEU A 271 -12.13 9.19 26.00
CA LEU A 271 -12.46 10.20 25.00
C LEU A 271 -12.85 11.54 25.64
N LYS A 272 -13.62 11.54 26.73
CA LYS A 272 -13.95 12.76 27.49
C LYS A 272 -12.71 13.47 28.02
N GLU A 273 -11.72 12.70 28.48
CA GLU A 273 -10.42 13.25 28.92
C GLU A 273 -9.50 13.61 27.76
N GLY A 274 -9.89 13.31 26.52
CA GLY A 274 -9.06 13.49 25.34
C GLY A 274 -7.78 12.63 25.33
N LYS A 275 -7.78 11.53 26.09
CA LYS A 275 -6.68 10.59 26.25
C LYS A 275 -6.94 9.32 25.45
N GLY A 276 -5.87 8.57 25.20
CA GLY A 276 -5.91 7.23 24.63
C GLY A 276 -5.08 6.26 25.48
N PHE A 277 -5.03 5.00 25.05
CA PHE A 277 -4.12 3.99 25.62
C PHE A 277 -3.53 3.15 24.48
N ARG A 278 -2.37 2.55 24.71
CA ARG A 278 -1.69 1.72 23.71
C ARG A 278 -1.35 0.37 24.27
N ALA A 279 -1.50 -0.65 23.42
CA ALA A 279 -1.08 -2.04 23.67
C ALA A 279 -1.49 -2.58 25.05
N ARG A 280 -2.71 -2.24 25.50
CA ARG A 280 -3.23 -2.74 26.77
C ARG A 280 -3.72 -4.17 26.60
N GLU A 281 -3.25 -5.07 27.44
CA GLU A 281 -3.73 -6.44 27.48
C GLU A 281 -5.16 -6.48 28.06
N ILE A 282 -6.07 -7.09 27.34
CA ILE A 282 -7.50 -7.15 27.67
C ILE A 282 -7.97 -8.60 27.51
N LEU A 283 -8.62 -9.12 28.54
CA LEU A 283 -9.28 -10.42 28.50
C LEU A 283 -10.71 -10.23 28.00
N ALA A 284 -11.00 -10.63 26.79
CA ALA A 284 -12.34 -10.60 26.24
C ALA A 284 -13.20 -11.70 26.87
N ARG A 285 -14.06 -11.36 27.84
CA ARG A 285 -14.87 -12.31 28.63
C ARG A 285 -15.79 -13.18 27.77
N ARG A 286 -16.33 -12.66 26.68
CA ARG A 286 -17.19 -13.42 25.75
C ARG A 286 -16.45 -14.48 24.93
N SER A 287 -15.18 -14.26 24.62
CA SER A 287 -14.37 -15.21 23.85
C SER A 287 -13.43 -16.03 24.72
N GLY A 288 -13.13 -15.59 25.95
CA GLY A 288 -12.10 -16.18 26.80
C GLY A 288 -10.67 -15.96 26.28
N THR A 289 -10.48 -15.13 25.25
CA THR A 289 -9.20 -14.87 24.61
C THR A 289 -8.61 -13.56 25.08
N THR A 290 -7.29 -13.53 25.21
CA THR A 290 -6.55 -12.31 25.52
C THR A 290 -6.22 -11.55 24.25
N HIS A 291 -6.59 -10.28 24.20
CA HIS A 291 -6.32 -9.37 23.11
C HIS A 291 -5.45 -8.20 23.59
N PHE A 292 -4.72 -7.60 22.66
CA PHE A 292 -4.12 -6.28 22.85
C PHE A 292 -4.97 -5.23 22.18
N ALA A 293 -5.35 -4.20 22.91
CA ALA A 293 -6.14 -3.10 22.38
C ALA A 293 -5.44 -1.76 22.55
N SER A 294 -5.72 -0.85 21.64
CA SER A 294 -5.30 0.55 21.72
C SER A 294 -6.49 1.45 21.38
N LEU A 295 -6.50 2.64 21.96
CA LEU A 295 -7.46 3.70 21.66
C LEU A 295 -6.69 4.98 21.36
N ASP A 296 -6.82 5.50 20.17
CA ASP A 296 -6.25 6.79 19.78
C ASP A 296 -7.39 7.78 19.52
N PRO A 297 -7.43 8.96 20.17
CA PRO A 297 -8.46 9.96 19.93
C PRO A 297 -8.27 10.63 18.58
N ILE A 298 -9.35 10.76 17.81
CA ILE A 298 -9.39 11.43 16.51
C ILE A 298 -9.76 12.89 16.70
N ARG A 299 -8.91 13.81 16.23
CA ARG A 299 -9.11 15.26 16.30
C ARG A 299 -9.11 15.90 14.93
N MET A 300 -9.89 16.94 14.75
CA MET A 300 -9.79 17.83 13.59
C MET A 300 -8.52 18.68 13.66
N ASN A 301 -8.18 19.32 12.56
CA ASN A 301 -7.08 20.31 12.52
C ASN A 301 -7.29 21.50 13.48
N SER A 302 -8.54 21.76 13.86
CA SER A 302 -8.93 22.75 14.89
C SER A 302 -8.59 22.31 16.33
N GLY A 303 -8.18 21.04 16.54
CA GLY A 303 -7.99 20.45 17.87
C GLY A 303 -9.26 19.83 18.46
N GLU A 304 -10.42 20.04 17.85
CA GLU A 304 -11.69 19.48 18.28
C GLU A 304 -11.70 17.97 18.21
N LEU A 305 -12.13 17.29 19.28
CA LEU A 305 -12.29 15.83 19.31
C LEU A 305 -13.48 15.43 18.44
N VAL A 306 -13.29 14.49 17.53
CA VAL A 306 -14.35 13.94 16.66
C VAL A 306 -14.80 12.57 17.14
N GLY A 307 -13.90 11.81 17.75
CA GLY A 307 -14.17 10.45 18.21
C GLY A 307 -12.89 9.71 18.55
N GLY A 308 -12.87 8.40 18.38
CA GLY A 308 -11.72 7.56 18.66
C GLY A 308 -11.56 6.41 17.67
N LEU A 309 -10.30 6.01 17.47
CA LEU A 309 -9.92 4.82 16.75
C LEU A 309 -9.53 3.73 17.75
N PHE A 310 -10.38 2.73 17.91
CA PHE A 310 -10.09 1.55 18.71
C PHE A 310 -9.53 0.46 17.82
N THR A 311 -8.36 -0.06 18.19
CA THR A 311 -7.72 -1.19 17.48
C THR A 311 -7.58 -2.36 18.44
N VAL A 312 -7.80 -3.57 17.92
CA VAL A 312 -7.70 -4.81 18.70
C VAL A 312 -6.98 -5.88 17.88
N MET A 313 -6.11 -6.64 18.54
CA MET A 313 -5.32 -7.73 17.94
C MET A 313 -5.23 -8.91 18.92
N GLU A 314 -5.25 -10.14 18.39
CA GLU A 314 -4.96 -11.31 19.23
C GLU A 314 -3.53 -11.29 19.73
N LYS A 315 -3.33 -11.75 20.99
CA LYS A 315 -1.98 -11.87 21.59
C LYS A 315 -1.03 -12.67 20.68
N LYS A 316 -1.55 -13.75 20.08
CA LYS A 316 -0.79 -14.61 19.18
C LYS A 316 -0.28 -13.88 17.93
N GLU A 317 -1.11 -13.03 17.34
CA GLU A 317 -0.76 -12.25 16.16
C GLU A 317 0.26 -11.14 16.49
N MET A 318 0.12 -10.50 17.64
CA MET A 318 1.10 -9.52 18.10
C MET A 318 2.46 -10.16 18.35
N MET A 319 2.48 -11.35 18.97
CA MET A 319 3.71 -12.12 19.14
C MET A 319 4.34 -12.49 17.80
N ARG A 320 3.53 -12.91 16.81
CA ARG A 320 4.02 -13.20 15.46
C ARG A 320 4.67 -11.97 14.81
N MET A 321 4.03 -10.81 14.87
CA MET A 321 4.60 -9.57 14.36
C MET A 321 5.90 -9.17 15.10
N ALA A 322 5.96 -9.34 16.41
CA ALA A 322 7.16 -9.08 17.18
C ALA A 322 8.32 -10.01 16.76
N VAL A 323 8.02 -11.29 16.47
CA VAL A 323 8.96 -12.27 15.93
C VAL A 323 9.42 -11.88 14.53
N GLU A 324 8.52 -11.46 13.66
CA GLU A 324 8.84 -10.97 12.31
C GLU A 324 9.75 -9.72 12.36
N MET A 325 9.49 -8.78 13.25
CA MET A 325 10.31 -7.58 13.45
C MET A 325 11.69 -7.87 14.06
N THR A 326 11.84 -8.98 14.80
CA THR A 326 13.12 -9.42 15.40
C THR A 326 13.95 -10.29 14.46
N GLY A 327 13.53 -10.52 13.21
CA GLY A 327 14.25 -11.34 12.24
C GLY A 327 14.25 -12.83 12.56
N ALA A 328 13.30 -13.32 13.37
CA ALA A 328 13.19 -14.71 13.80
C ALA A 328 12.61 -15.63 12.69
N HIS A 329 13.17 -15.54 11.50
CA HIS A 329 12.87 -16.41 10.36
C HIS A 329 14.07 -17.26 9.99
N ALA A 330 13.81 -18.51 9.67
CA ALA A 330 14.81 -19.38 9.06
C ALA A 330 14.87 -19.07 7.55
N HIS A 331 16.03 -18.64 7.08
CA HIS A 331 16.25 -18.26 5.67
C HIS A 331 16.87 -19.39 4.86
N PHE A 332 17.59 -20.31 5.50
CA PHE A 332 18.35 -21.36 4.84
C PHE A 332 17.55 -22.66 4.75
N THR A 333 17.65 -23.31 3.60
CA THR A 333 17.10 -24.64 3.31
C THR A 333 18.24 -25.64 3.14
N PHE A 334 17.94 -26.92 2.98
CA PHE A 334 18.96 -27.93 2.67
C PHE A 334 19.71 -27.65 1.37
N GLU A 335 19.07 -27.00 0.40
CA GLU A 335 19.69 -26.57 -0.85
C GLU A 335 20.76 -25.49 -0.65
N SER A 336 20.70 -24.77 0.47
CA SER A 336 21.71 -23.78 0.86
C SER A 336 23.00 -24.42 1.40
N ILE A 337 23.00 -25.71 1.71
CA ILE A 337 24.15 -26.45 2.24
C ILE A 337 24.89 -27.10 1.10
N LEU A 338 26.00 -26.47 0.70
CA LEU A 338 26.79 -26.90 -0.45
C LEU A 338 27.82 -27.96 -0.06
N GLY A 339 27.96 -29.01 -0.88
CA GLY A 339 28.93 -30.07 -0.79
C GLY A 339 28.38 -31.42 -1.23
N ALA A 340 29.29 -32.34 -1.53
CA ALA A 340 28.96 -33.68 -2.02
C ALA A 340 29.72 -34.80 -1.27
N SER A 341 30.49 -34.46 -0.26
CA SER A 341 31.27 -35.43 0.53
C SER A 341 30.38 -36.45 1.24
N GLU A 342 30.88 -37.64 1.43
CA GLU A 342 30.15 -38.73 2.09
C GLU A 342 29.77 -38.38 3.53
N GLY A 343 30.67 -37.74 4.27
CA GLY A 343 30.38 -37.26 5.64
C GLY A 343 29.26 -36.22 5.69
N LEU A 344 29.26 -35.28 4.74
CA LEU A 344 28.21 -34.29 4.64
C LEU A 344 26.86 -34.92 4.21
N ARG A 345 26.87 -35.84 3.23
CA ARG A 345 25.66 -36.58 2.81
C ARG A 345 25.00 -37.35 3.94
N SER A 346 25.85 -38.02 4.77
CA SER A 346 25.37 -38.73 5.96
C SER A 346 24.73 -37.77 6.96
N ALA A 347 25.35 -36.61 7.22
CA ALA A 347 24.80 -35.57 8.09
C ALA A 347 23.49 -35.00 7.56
N LEU A 348 23.39 -34.73 6.25
CA LEU A 348 22.19 -34.26 5.60
C LEU A 348 21.07 -35.30 5.65
N HIS A 349 21.37 -36.58 5.46
CA HIS A 349 20.38 -37.66 5.56
C HIS A 349 19.75 -37.70 6.95
N LEU A 350 20.57 -37.65 8.00
CA LEU A 350 20.08 -37.58 9.38
C LEU A 350 19.28 -36.29 9.65
N ALA A 351 19.69 -35.18 9.06
CA ALA A 351 19.00 -33.90 9.21
C ALA A 351 17.60 -33.91 8.55
N HIS A 352 17.44 -34.55 7.38
CA HIS A 352 16.15 -34.79 6.75
C HIS A 352 15.23 -35.68 7.59
N ILE A 353 15.77 -36.76 8.16
CA ILE A 353 14.99 -37.57 9.10
C ILE A 353 14.56 -36.74 10.31
N ALA A 354 15.50 -35.97 10.88
CA ALA A 354 15.21 -35.07 11.98
C ALA A 354 14.14 -34.02 11.62
N ALA A 355 14.13 -33.47 10.41
CA ALA A 355 13.16 -32.47 9.95
C ALA A 355 11.72 -32.98 10.08
N GLY A 356 11.45 -34.24 9.73
CA GLY A 356 10.13 -34.86 9.85
C GLY A 356 9.67 -35.15 11.28
N SER A 357 10.52 -34.94 12.31
CA SER A 357 10.24 -35.21 13.71
C SER A 357 10.08 -33.95 14.53
N THR A 358 9.38 -34.03 15.65
CA THR A 358 9.37 -32.97 16.70
C THR A 358 10.39 -33.20 17.81
N ALA A 359 11.14 -34.30 17.75
CA ALA A 359 12.15 -34.64 18.75
C ALA A 359 13.26 -33.57 18.82
N PRO A 360 13.87 -33.37 20.02
CA PRO A 360 15.03 -32.53 20.19
C PRO A 360 16.20 -33.01 19.33
N VAL A 361 16.92 -32.04 18.72
CA VAL A 361 18.08 -32.31 17.87
C VAL A 361 19.31 -31.67 18.46
N LEU A 362 20.42 -32.43 18.50
CA LEU A 362 21.73 -31.94 18.92
C LEU A 362 22.70 -31.98 17.73
N LEU A 363 23.19 -30.83 17.32
CA LEU A 363 24.17 -30.64 16.25
C LEU A 363 25.58 -30.55 16.89
N TYR A 364 26.43 -31.48 16.53
CA TYR A 364 27.85 -31.45 16.92
C TYR A 364 28.71 -30.97 15.78
N GLY A 365 29.77 -30.26 16.06
CA GLY A 365 30.78 -29.91 15.07
C GLY A 365 31.59 -28.70 15.51
N GLU A 366 32.75 -28.57 14.94
CA GLU A 366 33.65 -27.45 15.21
C GLU A 366 32.99 -26.10 14.89
N THR A 367 33.57 -25.03 15.42
CA THR A 367 33.11 -23.66 15.11
C THR A 367 33.30 -23.40 13.62
N GLY A 368 32.29 -22.76 12.98
CA GLY A 368 32.35 -22.40 11.57
C GLY A 368 32.03 -23.51 10.58
N THR A 369 31.56 -24.70 11.01
CA THR A 369 31.16 -25.81 10.12
C THR A 369 29.79 -25.65 9.48
N GLY A 370 28.96 -24.65 9.92
CA GLY A 370 27.63 -24.39 9.38
C GLY A 370 26.47 -24.99 10.18
N LYS A 371 26.64 -25.28 11.47
CA LYS A 371 25.57 -25.83 12.35
C LYS A 371 24.28 -25.03 12.31
N GLU A 372 24.36 -23.69 12.22
CA GLU A 372 23.18 -22.84 12.14
C GLU A 372 22.42 -23.07 10.83
N LEU A 373 23.10 -23.29 9.68
CA LEU A 373 22.46 -23.63 8.42
C LEU A 373 21.65 -24.93 8.53
N PHE A 374 22.23 -25.94 9.19
CA PHE A 374 21.54 -27.19 9.48
C PHE A 374 20.30 -26.98 10.35
N ALA A 375 20.41 -26.18 11.42
CA ALA A 375 19.28 -25.89 12.30
C ALA A 375 18.12 -25.21 11.55
N GLN A 376 18.43 -24.22 10.72
CA GLN A 376 17.43 -23.52 9.90
C GLN A 376 16.85 -24.45 8.82
N ALA A 377 17.67 -25.26 8.14
CA ALA A 377 17.20 -26.21 7.14
C ALA A 377 16.26 -27.27 7.75
N ILE A 378 16.60 -27.82 8.93
CA ILE A 378 15.75 -28.75 9.67
C ILE A 378 14.41 -28.14 10.06
N HIS A 379 14.38 -26.85 10.40
CA HIS A 379 13.14 -26.13 10.68
C HIS A 379 12.31 -25.94 9.42
N ASN A 380 12.93 -25.46 8.33
CA ASN A 380 12.24 -25.13 7.07
C ASN A 380 11.68 -26.35 6.34
N ASP A 381 12.28 -27.51 6.51
CA ASP A 381 11.78 -28.78 5.95
C ASP A 381 10.82 -29.53 6.92
N GLY A 382 10.58 -28.95 8.10
CA GLY A 382 9.76 -29.54 9.14
C GLY A 382 8.29 -29.10 9.16
N PRO A 383 7.46 -29.73 10.01
CA PRO A 383 6.04 -29.39 10.16
C PRO A 383 5.83 -27.98 10.73
N ARG A 384 6.85 -27.37 11.34
CA ARG A 384 6.81 -26.02 11.92
C ARG A 384 7.43 -24.94 11.02
N ARG A 385 7.65 -25.23 9.73
CA ARG A 385 8.31 -24.31 8.76
C ARG A 385 7.70 -22.91 8.66
N ASN A 386 6.38 -22.80 8.91
CA ASN A 386 5.65 -21.52 8.89
C ASN A 386 5.47 -20.93 10.30
N ARG A 387 6.26 -21.41 11.27
CA ARG A 387 6.22 -20.97 12.64
C ARG A 387 7.53 -20.23 12.99
N PRO A 388 7.60 -19.52 14.13
CA PRO A 388 8.81 -18.82 14.53
C PRO A 388 10.04 -19.73 14.59
N PHE A 389 11.18 -19.23 14.11
CA PHE A 389 12.51 -19.78 14.35
C PHE A 389 13.30 -18.77 15.17
N VAL A 390 13.46 -19.02 16.45
CA VAL A 390 14.16 -18.10 17.35
C VAL A 390 15.53 -18.68 17.68
N ALA A 391 16.59 -17.96 17.32
CA ALA A 391 17.97 -18.34 17.64
C ALA A 391 18.50 -17.56 18.85
N ILE A 392 19.28 -18.22 19.68
CA ILE A 392 20.02 -17.60 20.75
C ILE A 392 21.39 -18.28 20.87
N ASN A 393 22.46 -17.50 20.98
CA ASN A 393 23.80 -18.03 21.26
C ASN A 393 24.06 -17.88 22.75
N CYS A 394 24.18 -19.03 23.42
CA CYS A 394 24.37 -19.10 24.89
C CYS A 394 25.74 -18.58 25.35
N GLY A 395 26.76 -18.62 24.49
CA GLY A 395 28.10 -18.14 24.80
C GLY A 395 28.29 -16.63 24.56
N ALA A 396 27.45 -16.03 23.72
CA ALA A 396 27.56 -14.60 23.36
C ALA A 396 26.88 -13.67 24.36
N ILE A 397 25.98 -14.16 25.21
CA ILE A 397 25.24 -13.38 26.20
C ILE A 397 25.88 -13.48 27.59
N PRO A 398 26.07 -12.34 28.27
CA PRO A 398 26.52 -12.36 29.68
C PRO A 398 25.60 -13.24 30.55
N LYS A 399 26.21 -14.00 31.48
CA LYS A 399 25.48 -14.98 32.30
C LYS A 399 24.31 -14.34 33.05
N GLU A 400 24.46 -13.12 33.52
CA GLU A 400 23.48 -12.36 34.28
C GLU A 400 22.25 -11.97 33.45
N LEU A 401 22.43 -11.86 32.13
CA LEU A 401 21.37 -11.48 31.22
C LEU A 401 20.71 -12.68 30.53
N LEU A 402 21.38 -13.82 30.47
CA LEU A 402 20.91 -14.99 29.76
C LEU A 402 19.54 -15.48 30.29
N GLU A 403 19.34 -15.40 31.60
CA GLU A 403 18.07 -15.77 32.22
C GLU A 403 16.92 -14.86 31.75
N SER A 404 17.12 -13.57 31.83
CA SER A 404 16.11 -12.59 31.40
C SER A 404 15.83 -12.61 29.89
N GLU A 405 16.83 -12.92 29.06
CA GLU A 405 16.63 -13.08 27.60
C GLU A 405 15.87 -14.37 27.27
N LEU A 406 16.20 -15.52 27.97
CA LEU A 406 15.52 -16.78 27.70
C LEU A 406 14.09 -16.80 28.24
N PHE A 407 13.87 -16.41 29.49
CA PHE A 407 12.61 -16.58 30.22
C PHE A 407 11.74 -15.30 30.21
N GLY A 408 12.34 -14.13 29.90
CA GLY A 408 11.67 -12.83 30.04
C GLY A 408 11.60 -12.39 31.51
N TYR A 409 11.05 -11.22 31.75
CA TYR A 409 10.91 -10.65 33.09
C TYR A 409 9.61 -9.89 33.26
N GLU A 410 9.13 -9.81 34.50
CA GLU A 410 8.00 -8.95 34.85
C GLU A 410 8.47 -7.58 35.33
N GLU A 411 7.56 -6.61 35.33
CA GLU A 411 7.83 -5.25 35.82
C GLU A 411 8.36 -5.30 37.26
N GLY A 412 9.50 -4.63 37.49
CA GLY A 412 10.14 -4.59 38.82
C GLY A 412 11.02 -5.79 39.15
N ALA A 413 11.28 -6.74 38.25
CA ALA A 413 12.12 -7.91 38.50
C ALA A 413 13.56 -7.54 38.86
N PHE A 414 14.09 -6.45 38.36
CA PHE A 414 15.41 -5.91 38.69
C PHE A 414 15.48 -4.40 38.39
N THR A 415 16.53 -3.73 38.87
CA THR A 415 16.78 -2.31 38.59
C THR A 415 17.01 -2.07 37.11
N GLY A 416 16.10 -1.32 36.44
CA GLY A 416 16.13 -1.09 35.00
C GLY A 416 15.13 -1.92 34.19
N ALA A 417 14.32 -2.77 34.82
CA ALA A 417 13.24 -3.50 34.16
C ALA A 417 12.21 -2.52 33.54
N GLN A 418 11.84 -2.76 32.29
CA GLN A 418 10.87 -1.92 31.58
C GLN A 418 9.47 -2.03 32.22
N LYS A 419 8.71 -0.90 32.20
CA LYS A 419 7.29 -0.92 32.59
C LYS A 419 6.52 -1.89 31.68
N GLY A 420 5.80 -2.83 32.30
CA GLY A 420 5.07 -3.88 31.61
C GLY A 420 5.87 -5.18 31.35
N GLY A 421 7.14 -5.24 31.77
CA GLY A 421 7.98 -6.43 31.59
C GLY A 421 8.40 -6.67 30.12
N ARG A 422 9.03 -7.82 29.85
CA ARG A 422 9.43 -8.24 28.49
C ARG A 422 9.31 -9.76 28.33
N PRO A 423 8.71 -10.27 27.23
CA PRO A 423 8.68 -11.70 26.95
C PRO A 423 10.07 -12.24 26.64
N GLY A 424 10.34 -13.48 27.03
CA GLY A 424 11.58 -14.17 26.76
C GLY A 424 11.58 -14.93 25.42
N LYS A 425 12.76 -15.44 25.03
CA LYS A 425 12.92 -16.21 23.79
C LYS A 425 12.05 -17.47 23.76
N PHE A 426 11.78 -18.10 24.89
CA PHE A 426 10.84 -19.22 24.97
C PHE A 426 9.42 -18.83 24.55
N GLU A 427 8.91 -17.68 25.02
CA GLU A 427 7.59 -17.18 24.62
C GLU A 427 7.55 -16.77 23.14
N LEU A 428 8.63 -16.14 22.66
CA LEU A 428 8.74 -15.73 21.25
C LEU A 428 8.80 -16.92 20.29
N ALA A 429 9.35 -18.06 20.75
CA ALA A 429 9.46 -19.29 19.97
C ALA A 429 8.22 -20.21 20.09
N ASP A 430 7.19 -19.80 20.84
CA ASP A 430 6.00 -20.62 21.07
C ASP A 430 5.37 -21.10 19.75
N THR A 431 4.99 -22.36 19.71
CA THR A 431 4.51 -23.12 18.53
C THR A 431 5.57 -23.34 17.43
N GLY A 432 6.77 -22.81 17.61
CA GLY A 432 7.87 -22.81 16.63
C GLY A 432 9.07 -23.67 17.05
N THR A 433 10.26 -23.17 16.72
CA THR A 433 11.53 -23.80 17.03
C THR A 433 12.45 -22.80 17.75
N LEU A 434 13.02 -23.23 18.87
CA LEU A 434 14.08 -22.51 19.56
C LEU A 434 15.43 -23.18 19.24
N PHE A 435 16.35 -22.41 18.66
CA PHE A 435 17.70 -22.82 18.36
C PHE A 435 18.65 -22.29 19.45
N LEU A 436 19.29 -23.21 20.17
CA LEU A 436 20.26 -22.93 21.23
C LEU A 436 21.66 -23.19 20.71
N ASP A 437 22.34 -22.17 20.23
CA ASP A 437 23.73 -22.29 19.79
C ASP A 437 24.67 -22.23 21.00
N GLU A 438 25.80 -22.94 20.90
CA GLU A 438 26.81 -23.07 21.96
C GLU A 438 26.20 -23.49 23.31
N ILE A 439 25.31 -24.51 23.29
CA ILE A 439 24.62 -25.01 24.49
C ILE A 439 25.61 -25.48 25.56
N GLY A 440 26.82 -25.92 25.17
CA GLY A 440 27.89 -26.30 26.08
C GLY A 440 28.50 -25.17 26.92
N ASP A 441 28.14 -23.90 26.59
CA ASP A 441 28.54 -22.70 27.33
C ASP A 441 27.45 -22.22 28.31
N MET A 442 26.29 -22.90 28.35
CA MET A 442 25.18 -22.53 29.22
C MET A 442 25.57 -22.73 30.70
N PRO A 443 25.36 -21.72 31.58
CA PRO A 443 25.60 -21.83 33.02
C PRO A 443 24.81 -22.99 33.65
N PHE A 444 25.38 -23.64 34.65
CA PHE A 444 24.84 -24.85 35.25
C PHE A 444 23.45 -24.68 35.88
N ASP A 445 23.18 -23.53 36.49
CA ASP A 445 21.87 -23.13 37.02
C ASP A 445 20.81 -22.97 35.91
N MET A 446 21.22 -22.46 34.76
CA MET A 446 20.36 -22.33 33.60
C MET A 446 20.02 -23.66 32.94
N GLN A 447 20.94 -24.64 33.00
CA GLN A 447 20.67 -26.00 32.53
C GLN A 447 19.52 -26.64 33.32
N VAL A 448 19.41 -26.37 34.64
CA VAL A 448 18.31 -26.85 35.49
C VAL A 448 16.97 -26.27 35.03
N LYS A 449 16.94 -24.97 34.72
CA LYS A 449 15.73 -24.29 34.25
C LYS A 449 15.30 -24.79 32.87
N LEU A 450 16.27 -24.95 31.95
CA LEU A 450 16.01 -25.51 30.63
C LEU A 450 15.44 -26.93 30.72
N LEU A 451 15.99 -27.78 31.57
CA LEU A 451 15.50 -29.13 31.78
C LEU A 451 14.03 -29.14 32.23
N ARG A 452 13.65 -28.23 33.15
CA ARG A 452 12.25 -28.08 33.58
C ARG A 452 11.35 -27.73 32.43
N VAL A 453 11.71 -26.75 31.58
CA VAL A 453 10.91 -26.39 30.39
C VAL A 453 10.73 -27.58 29.46
N LEU A 454 11.81 -28.37 29.21
CA LEU A 454 11.75 -29.57 28.37
C LEU A 454 10.88 -30.69 28.94
N GLN A 455 10.64 -30.69 30.26
CA GLN A 455 9.83 -31.69 30.96
C GLN A 455 8.38 -31.28 31.09
N SER A 456 8.10 -30.03 31.51
CA SER A 456 6.76 -29.52 31.82
C SER A 456 6.09 -28.82 30.66
N GLY A 457 6.84 -28.28 29.69
CA GLY A 457 6.30 -27.39 28.67
C GLY A 457 5.85 -26.04 29.22
N GLU A 458 6.39 -25.62 30.37
CA GLU A 458 6.00 -24.37 31.02
C GLU A 458 7.22 -23.54 31.37
N ILE A 459 7.09 -22.23 31.33
CA ILE A 459 8.10 -21.27 31.75
C ILE A 459 7.55 -20.35 32.84
N GLN A 460 8.46 -19.75 33.59
CA GLN A 460 8.15 -18.69 34.54
C GLN A 460 9.07 -17.51 34.28
N ARG A 461 8.50 -16.29 34.16
CA ARG A 461 9.29 -15.08 33.99
C ARG A 461 10.08 -14.74 35.25
N VAL A 462 11.22 -14.08 35.06
CA VAL A 462 12.02 -13.58 36.19
C VAL A 462 11.19 -12.57 37.00
N GLY A 463 11.10 -12.76 38.33
CA GLY A 463 10.28 -11.95 39.21
C GLY A 463 8.78 -12.24 39.16
N GLY A 464 8.31 -13.10 38.26
CA GLY A 464 6.91 -13.48 38.12
C GLY A 464 6.54 -14.73 38.93
N LEU A 465 5.25 -14.88 39.27
CA LEU A 465 4.69 -16.07 39.91
C LEU A 465 3.84 -16.92 38.94
N ARG A 466 3.52 -16.38 37.78
CA ARG A 466 2.69 -17.07 36.76
C ARG A 466 3.53 -18.01 35.90
N THR A 467 3.02 -19.21 35.70
CA THR A 467 3.51 -20.13 34.65
C THR A 467 2.86 -19.83 33.34
N VAL A 468 3.64 -19.87 32.24
CA VAL A 468 3.18 -19.70 30.87
C VAL A 468 3.47 -21.00 30.12
N PRO A 469 2.45 -21.67 29.57
CA PRO A 469 2.67 -22.87 28.77
C PRO A 469 3.31 -22.49 27.42
N VAL A 470 4.24 -23.33 26.96
CA VAL A 470 4.94 -23.16 25.67
C VAL A 470 5.06 -24.51 24.96
N ASP A 471 4.77 -24.51 23.65
CA ASP A 471 4.93 -25.68 22.77
C ASP A 471 6.11 -25.44 21.82
N LEU A 472 7.28 -26.02 22.16
CA LEU A 472 8.52 -25.72 21.46
C LEU A 472 9.17 -26.99 20.89
N ARG A 473 9.77 -26.84 19.72
CA ARG A 473 10.80 -27.72 19.23
C ARG A 473 12.17 -27.15 19.58
N ILE A 474 13.06 -27.96 20.14
CA ILE A 474 14.43 -27.55 20.50
C ILE A 474 15.42 -28.14 19.51
N ILE A 475 16.28 -27.28 18.95
CA ILE A 475 17.49 -27.67 18.22
C ILE A 475 18.65 -27.02 18.98
N SER A 476 19.62 -27.82 19.39
CA SER A 476 20.80 -27.34 20.12
C SER A 476 22.05 -27.56 19.29
N ALA A 477 23.05 -26.70 19.41
CA ALA A 477 24.34 -26.87 18.76
C ALA A 477 25.49 -26.66 19.74
N THR A 478 26.60 -27.38 19.55
CA THR A 478 27.81 -27.22 20.33
C THR A 478 29.06 -27.65 19.55
N ASN A 479 30.19 -27.04 19.88
CA ASN A 479 31.52 -27.48 19.49
C ASN A 479 32.26 -28.24 20.61
N LYS A 480 31.68 -28.33 21.82
CA LYS A 480 32.27 -28.98 22.99
C LYS A 480 31.90 -30.46 23.07
N ASP A 481 32.79 -31.26 23.58
CA ASP A 481 32.46 -32.63 23.99
C ASP A 481 31.65 -32.60 25.29
N LEU A 482 30.31 -32.72 25.13
CA LEU A 482 29.39 -32.72 26.29
C LEU A 482 29.59 -33.92 27.20
N LYS A 483 30.08 -35.06 26.70
CA LYS A 483 30.38 -36.23 27.58
C LYS A 483 31.55 -35.94 28.49
N GLN A 484 32.59 -35.30 27.99
CA GLN A 484 33.71 -34.83 28.81
C GLN A 484 33.25 -33.75 29.79
N ALA A 485 32.39 -32.78 29.34
CA ALA A 485 31.83 -31.75 30.21
C ALA A 485 30.96 -32.35 31.35
N ILE A 486 30.25 -33.45 31.11
CA ILE A 486 29.51 -34.20 32.14
C ILE A 486 30.48 -34.80 33.16
N ALA A 487 31.55 -35.45 32.70
CA ALA A 487 32.56 -36.02 33.59
C ALA A 487 33.25 -34.95 34.46
N GLN A 488 33.34 -33.72 33.97
CA GLN A 488 33.91 -32.56 34.69
C GLN A 488 32.87 -31.77 35.51
N HIS A 489 31.63 -32.25 35.64
CA HIS A 489 30.50 -31.56 36.31
C HIS A 489 30.16 -30.17 35.76
N GLN A 490 30.49 -29.90 34.50
CA GLN A 490 30.18 -28.63 33.81
C GLN A 490 28.86 -28.70 33.05
N PHE A 491 28.41 -29.93 32.74
CA PHE A 491 27.14 -30.15 32.04
C PHE A 491 26.36 -31.29 32.74
N ARG A 492 25.03 -31.16 32.77
CA ARG A 492 24.16 -32.14 33.42
C ARG A 492 23.88 -33.32 32.49
N ALA A 493 24.01 -34.53 33.02
CA ALA A 493 23.72 -35.75 32.28
C ALA A 493 22.22 -35.88 31.88
N ASP A 494 21.31 -35.48 32.80
CA ASP A 494 19.87 -35.52 32.55
C ASP A 494 19.43 -34.57 31.39
N LEU A 495 19.97 -33.38 31.32
CA LEU A 495 19.77 -32.47 30.23
C LEU A 495 20.35 -33.01 28.92
N TYR A 496 21.56 -33.56 28.94
CA TYR A 496 22.20 -34.17 27.77
C TYR A 496 21.28 -35.21 27.11
N TYR A 497 20.79 -36.18 27.88
CA TYR A 497 19.91 -37.23 27.34
C TYR A 497 18.57 -36.67 26.82
N ARG A 498 18.12 -35.54 27.32
CA ARG A 498 16.86 -34.92 26.87
C ARG A 498 17.02 -34.15 25.55
N ILE A 499 18.17 -33.50 25.30
CA ILE A 499 18.44 -32.73 24.07
C ILE A 499 19.07 -33.55 22.96
N SER A 500 19.69 -34.72 23.28
CA SER A 500 20.45 -35.55 22.33
C SER A 500 19.64 -36.71 21.74
N THR A 501 18.29 -36.57 21.67
CA THR A 501 17.43 -37.62 21.11
C THR A 501 17.83 -37.97 19.68
N LEU A 502 18.08 -36.95 18.85
CA LEU A 502 18.68 -37.08 17.52
C LEU A 502 19.99 -36.29 17.52
N SER A 503 21.10 -36.98 17.27
CA SER A 503 22.43 -36.37 17.27
C SER A 503 23.03 -36.40 15.86
N ILE A 504 23.46 -35.26 15.37
CA ILE A 504 24.01 -35.09 14.01
C ILE A 504 25.40 -34.48 14.11
N LEU A 505 26.40 -35.19 13.61
CA LEU A 505 27.76 -34.68 13.51
C LEU A 505 27.92 -33.92 12.17
N VAL A 506 28.22 -32.63 12.27
CA VAL A 506 28.58 -31.81 11.11
C VAL A 506 30.09 -31.86 10.91
N PRO A 507 30.60 -32.52 9.84
CA PRO A 507 32.03 -32.78 9.69
C PRO A 507 32.82 -31.48 9.51
N PRO A 508 34.05 -31.39 10.07
CA PRO A 508 34.94 -30.26 9.80
C PRO A 508 35.41 -30.23 8.34
N LEU A 509 35.80 -29.07 7.86
CA LEU A 509 36.10 -28.87 6.43
C LEU A 509 37.28 -29.73 5.94
N ARG A 510 38.26 -29.98 6.78
CA ARG A 510 39.41 -30.88 6.48
C ARG A 510 39.01 -32.35 6.22
N GLU A 511 37.88 -32.82 6.74
CA GLU A 511 37.34 -34.17 6.53
C GLU A 511 36.46 -34.27 5.28
N ARG A 512 36.25 -33.14 4.62
CA ARG A 512 35.47 -33.00 3.34
C ARG A 512 36.23 -32.20 2.30
N ALA A 513 37.48 -32.59 2.06
CA ALA A 513 38.38 -31.88 1.13
C ALA A 513 37.83 -31.68 -0.30
N GLU A 514 36.93 -32.56 -0.74
CA GLU A 514 36.25 -32.48 -2.03
C GLU A 514 35.24 -31.29 -2.09
N ASP A 515 34.74 -30.83 -0.96
CA ASP A 515 33.79 -29.71 -0.88
C ASP A 515 34.49 -28.34 -0.81
N ILE A 516 35.81 -28.30 -0.49
CA ILE A 516 36.55 -27.04 -0.26
C ILE A 516 36.53 -26.15 -1.52
N LEU A 517 36.89 -26.70 -2.66
CA LEU A 517 37.01 -25.93 -3.90
C LEU A 517 35.63 -25.44 -4.42
N PRO A 518 34.60 -26.29 -4.48
CA PRO A 518 33.23 -25.83 -4.79
C PRO A 518 32.71 -24.72 -3.89
N LEU A 519 33.02 -24.79 -2.58
CA LEU A 519 32.66 -23.75 -1.61
C LEU A 519 33.43 -22.44 -1.89
N ALA A 520 34.73 -22.52 -2.13
CA ALA A 520 35.56 -21.36 -2.47
C ALA A 520 35.04 -20.66 -3.74
N GLU A 521 34.77 -21.41 -4.80
CA GLU A 521 34.21 -20.88 -6.03
C GLU A 521 32.83 -20.24 -5.83
N HIS A 522 31.99 -20.86 -5.00
CA HIS A 522 30.68 -20.27 -4.64
C HIS A 522 30.87 -18.91 -3.94
N PHE A 523 31.77 -18.82 -2.97
CA PHE A 523 32.03 -17.57 -2.27
C PHE A 523 32.65 -16.51 -3.17
N ILE A 524 33.59 -16.89 -4.06
CA ILE A 524 34.17 -15.99 -5.06
C ILE A 524 33.05 -15.37 -5.89
N ARG A 525 32.19 -16.17 -6.53
CA ARG A 525 31.09 -15.69 -7.37
C ARG A 525 30.12 -14.79 -6.59
N ARG A 526 29.77 -15.17 -5.34
CA ARG A 526 28.86 -14.40 -4.49
C ARG A 526 29.42 -13.02 -4.14
N HIS A 527 30.72 -12.94 -3.82
CA HIS A 527 31.39 -11.68 -3.52
C HIS A 527 31.62 -10.82 -4.75
N GLU A 528 31.96 -11.42 -5.90
CA GLU A 528 32.06 -10.71 -7.19
C GLU A 528 30.77 -9.99 -7.55
N LEU A 529 29.63 -10.69 -7.43
CA LEU A 529 28.30 -10.10 -7.65
C LEU A 529 28.01 -8.96 -6.67
N ARG A 530 28.31 -9.14 -5.37
CA ARG A 530 28.08 -8.12 -4.34
C ARG A 530 28.93 -6.87 -4.57
N LEU A 531 30.17 -7.05 -5.04
CA LEU A 531 31.11 -5.97 -5.29
C LEU A 531 30.99 -5.39 -6.71
N ASN A 532 30.08 -5.90 -7.53
CA ASN A 532 29.92 -5.55 -8.95
C ASN A 532 31.24 -5.61 -9.72
N ARG A 533 32.04 -6.65 -9.48
CA ARG A 533 33.35 -6.89 -10.11
C ARG A 533 33.22 -7.90 -11.25
N ARG A 534 34.16 -7.81 -12.20
CA ARG A 534 34.31 -8.85 -13.24
C ARG A 534 34.84 -10.13 -12.59
N PRO A 535 34.55 -11.32 -13.17
CA PRO A 535 35.11 -12.59 -12.72
C PRO A 535 36.62 -12.53 -12.59
N VAL A 536 37.15 -12.96 -11.47
CA VAL A 536 38.58 -12.95 -11.17
C VAL A 536 39.13 -14.37 -11.36
N PRO A 537 40.20 -14.57 -12.16
CA PRO A 537 40.75 -15.88 -12.37
C PRO A 537 41.29 -16.52 -11.09
N LEU A 538 40.96 -17.79 -10.88
CA LEU A 538 41.53 -18.64 -9.83
C LEU A 538 42.54 -19.60 -10.45
N PRO A 539 43.86 -19.33 -10.35
CA PRO A 539 44.89 -20.22 -10.90
C PRO A 539 44.85 -21.59 -10.25
N GLN A 540 45.26 -22.61 -10.97
CA GLN A 540 45.30 -24.01 -10.49
C GLN A 540 46.17 -24.16 -9.24
N GLU A 541 47.31 -23.49 -9.19
CA GLU A 541 48.21 -23.47 -8.05
C GLU A 541 47.49 -22.98 -6.77
N THR A 542 46.73 -21.89 -6.89
CA THR A 542 45.94 -21.34 -5.78
C THR A 542 44.82 -22.30 -5.39
N ALA A 543 44.13 -22.91 -6.33
CA ALA A 543 43.09 -23.90 -6.07
C ALA A 543 43.64 -25.13 -5.31
N GLU A 544 44.85 -25.60 -5.67
CA GLU A 544 45.52 -26.66 -4.94
C GLU A 544 45.94 -26.25 -3.53
N ALA A 545 46.47 -25.05 -3.35
CA ALA A 545 46.80 -24.50 -2.03
C ALA A 545 45.56 -24.40 -1.12
N ILE A 546 44.46 -23.87 -1.61
CA ILE A 546 43.19 -23.79 -0.90
C ILE A 546 42.70 -25.18 -0.48
N ARG A 547 42.83 -26.19 -1.35
CA ARG A 547 42.38 -27.55 -1.07
C ARG A 547 43.24 -28.27 -0.02
N ARG A 548 44.52 -27.97 0.04
CA ARG A 548 45.48 -28.62 1.00
C ARG A 548 45.43 -27.99 2.37
N TYR A 549 45.02 -26.75 2.47
CA TYR A 549 44.99 -26.03 3.76
C TYR A 549 43.97 -26.65 4.72
N PRO A 550 44.28 -26.83 6.01
CA PRO A 550 43.45 -27.58 6.96
C PRO A 550 42.20 -26.82 7.45
N TRP A 551 42.08 -25.53 7.20
CA TRP A 551 40.96 -24.66 7.55
C TRP A 551 40.46 -24.85 9.01
N PRO A 552 41.27 -24.52 10.02
CA PRO A 552 40.87 -24.72 11.44
C PRO A 552 39.62 -23.91 11.84
N GLY A 553 39.31 -22.81 11.15
CA GLY A 553 38.07 -22.05 11.31
C GLY A 553 36.97 -22.48 10.33
N ASN A 554 37.15 -23.61 9.65
CA ASN A 554 36.18 -24.23 8.74
C ASN A 554 35.65 -23.28 7.64
N ILE A 555 34.34 -23.33 7.33
CA ILE A 555 33.71 -22.55 6.26
C ILE A 555 33.82 -21.06 6.56
N ARG A 556 33.69 -20.63 7.82
CA ARG A 556 33.79 -19.20 8.19
C ARG A 556 35.17 -18.64 7.86
N GLN A 557 36.23 -19.40 8.11
CA GLN A 557 37.58 -18.98 7.72
C GLN A 557 37.77 -18.96 6.22
N LEU A 558 37.27 -19.97 5.48
CA LEU A 558 37.34 -20.04 4.03
C LEU A 558 36.63 -18.84 3.39
N GLU A 559 35.43 -18.50 3.85
CA GLU A 559 34.65 -17.35 3.35
C GLU A 559 35.41 -16.04 3.58
N SER A 560 35.94 -15.82 4.80
CA SER A 560 36.71 -14.62 5.13
C SER A 560 38.02 -14.53 4.31
N ALA A 561 38.66 -15.67 4.06
CA ALA A 561 39.86 -15.72 3.23
C ALA A 561 39.58 -15.37 1.76
N VAL A 562 38.47 -15.87 1.21
CA VAL A 562 38.01 -15.51 -0.14
C VAL A 562 37.69 -14.01 -0.25
N GLU A 563 36.96 -13.46 0.72
CA GLU A 563 36.65 -12.04 0.74
C GLU A 563 37.92 -11.18 0.78
N ARG A 564 38.87 -11.53 1.63
CA ARG A 564 40.18 -10.87 1.70
C ARG A 564 40.94 -10.98 0.38
N ALA A 565 41.01 -12.16 -0.19
CA ALA A 565 41.72 -12.38 -1.44
C ALA A 565 41.18 -11.55 -2.60
N LEU A 566 39.85 -11.41 -2.72
CA LEU A 566 39.20 -10.57 -3.70
C LEU A 566 39.50 -9.06 -3.49
N HIS A 567 39.67 -8.61 -2.25
CA HIS A 567 40.07 -7.24 -1.98
C HIS A 567 41.53 -6.98 -2.36
N LEU A 568 42.43 -7.93 -2.07
CA LEU A 568 43.87 -7.77 -2.31
C LEU A 568 44.27 -7.94 -3.78
N ALA A 569 43.52 -8.75 -4.53
CA ALA A 569 43.83 -9.03 -5.95
C ALA A 569 43.63 -7.84 -6.89
N GLU A 570 42.96 -6.76 -6.47
CA GLU A 570 42.72 -5.51 -7.23
C GLU A 570 42.26 -5.76 -8.68
N GLY A 571 41.60 -6.90 -8.96
CA GLY A 571 41.15 -7.30 -10.28
C GLY A 571 42.15 -8.19 -11.08
N GLY A 572 43.30 -8.51 -10.50
CA GLY A 572 44.25 -9.52 -11.02
C GLY A 572 43.86 -10.94 -10.58
N ALA A 573 44.72 -11.92 -10.88
CA ALA A 573 44.51 -13.31 -10.47
C ALA A 573 44.56 -13.48 -8.94
N LEU A 574 43.76 -14.41 -8.41
CA LEU A 574 43.80 -14.78 -7.02
C LEU A 574 45.04 -15.63 -6.71
N LEU A 575 45.96 -15.11 -5.89
CA LEU A 575 47.19 -15.81 -5.50
C LEU A 575 47.07 -16.40 -4.09
N PRO A 576 47.83 -17.50 -3.76
CA PRO A 576 47.76 -18.12 -2.41
C PRO A 576 47.99 -17.14 -1.26
N GLU A 577 48.91 -16.20 -1.40
CA GLU A 577 49.23 -15.15 -0.43
C GLU A 577 48.03 -14.25 -0.10
N HIS A 578 47.14 -14.01 -1.06
CA HIS A 578 45.92 -13.24 -0.85
C HIS A 578 44.96 -13.93 0.13
N PHE A 579 44.95 -15.26 0.17
CA PHE A 579 44.14 -16.05 1.11
C PHE A 579 44.78 -16.14 2.52
N GLY A 580 46.09 -15.76 2.65
CA GLY A 580 46.86 -15.92 3.89
C GLY A 580 47.12 -17.39 4.26
N ILE A 581 47.30 -18.21 3.24
CA ILE A 581 47.63 -19.62 3.29
C ILE A 581 49.02 -19.85 2.67
N ALA A 582 49.88 -18.83 2.64
CA ALA A 582 51.27 -19.01 2.25
C ALA A 582 51.96 -19.91 3.28
N ASP A 583 52.81 -20.82 2.81
CA ASP A 583 53.52 -21.91 3.54
C ASP A 583 54.19 -21.48 4.83
#